data_739f74775e635d418435de18152a83a9
#
_entry.id   739f74775e635d418435de18152a83a9
#
_cell.length_a   1.000
_cell.length_b   1.000
_cell.length_c   1.000
_cell.angle_alpha   90.00
_cell.angle_beta   90.00
_cell.angle_gamma   90.00
#
_symmetry.space_group_name_H-M   'P 1'
#
loop_
_entity.id
_entity.type
_entity.pdbx_description
1 polymer ?
#
loop_
_entity_poly.entity_id
_entity_poly.type
_entity_poly.pdbx_seq_one_letter_code
_entity_poly.pdbx_strand_id
1 'polypeptide(L)'
;MSNAPCKTAILISGSGSNLQSFIDHAESGELGLDLTVVFSNKPEAYGLIRAQEAGIATTCLEHGEFHDREEFDRTVIASLDEWQPELLILAGFMRILSPLFVSHYEGRILNIHPALLPAYPGLNTHQRVLDAGETWHGSTVHFVTEELDGGPRILQGKVAVDPGETADELCARVQGVEHQIYPEAAKWYGQGRLEFVSGNAILDGARLEEPVVSIF
;
A
#
# COMPACT_ATOMS: atom_id res chain seq x y z
N MET A 1 -17.75 -3.01 19.06
CA MET A 1 -16.55 -2.91 18.21
C MET A 1 -15.38 -3.42 19.03
N SER A 2 -14.54 -4.30 18.48
CA SER A 2 -13.35 -4.82 19.17
C SER A 2 -12.42 -3.65 19.52
N ASN A 3 -11.98 -3.58 20.78
CA ASN A 3 -11.04 -2.54 21.23
C ASN A 3 -9.58 -2.95 20.94
N ALA A 4 -9.37 -4.05 20.19
CA ALA A 4 -8.05 -4.54 19.82
C ALA A 4 -7.60 -3.85 18.51
N PRO A 5 -6.32 -3.51 18.38
CA PRO A 5 -5.77 -2.98 17.14
C PRO A 5 -5.93 -4.00 15.98
N CYS A 6 -6.14 -3.50 14.76
CA CYS A 6 -6.29 -4.30 13.56
C CYS A 6 -4.96 -5.00 13.21
N LYS A 7 -4.93 -6.33 13.20
CA LYS A 7 -3.74 -7.10 12.83
C LYS A 7 -3.37 -6.85 11.38
N THR A 8 -2.19 -6.34 11.15
CA THR A 8 -1.76 -5.86 9.83
C THR A 8 -0.47 -6.53 9.38
N ALA A 9 -0.48 -7.10 8.19
CA ALA A 9 0.72 -7.57 7.49
C ALA A 9 1.15 -6.54 6.44
N ILE A 10 2.47 -6.28 6.34
CA ILE A 10 3.02 -5.36 5.34
C ILE A 10 3.89 -6.13 4.36
N LEU A 11 3.61 -6.02 3.06
CA LEU A 11 4.34 -6.69 1.98
C LEU A 11 5.25 -5.69 1.28
N ILE A 12 6.52 -6.06 1.13
CA ILE A 12 7.58 -5.21 0.55
C ILE A 12 8.42 -5.96 -0.47
N SER A 13 9.18 -5.22 -1.32
CA SER A 13 10.18 -5.80 -2.23
C SER A 13 11.51 -5.05 -2.23
N GLY A 14 11.69 -4.00 -1.42
CA GLY A 14 12.86 -3.12 -1.53
C GLY A 14 13.21 -2.34 -0.27
N SER A 15 13.45 -1.03 -0.43
CA SER A 15 13.95 -0.14 0.63
C SER A 15 13.05 -0.03 1.86
N GLY A 16 11.74 -0.22 1.70
CA GLY A 16 10.77 -0.14 2.78
C GLY A 16 10.54 1.27 3.31
N SER A 17 10.59 2.32 2.45
CA SER A 17 10.35 3.69 2.91
C SER A 17 8.92 3.89 3.41
N ASN A 18 7.93 3.36 2.68
CA ASN A 18 6.54 3.36 3.14
C ASN A 18 6.35 2.50 4.40
N LEU A 19 7.04 1.34 4.51
CA LEU A 19 7.05 0.55 5.75
C LEU A 19 7.56 1.38 6.93
N GLN A 20 8.65 2.16 6.74
CA GLN A 20 9.18 3.02 7.80
C GLN A 20 8.13 4.02 8.29
N SER A 21 7.37 4.63 7.38
CA SER A 21 6.32 5.57 7.80
C SER A 21 5.23 4.89 8.65
N PHE A 22 4.88 3.63 8.37
CA PHE A 22 3.98 2.85 9.22
C PHE A 22 4.58 2.56 10.59
N ILE A 23 5.87 2.22 10.67
CA ILE A 23 6.58 1.99 11.93
C ILE A 23 6.55 3.26 12.78
N ASP A 24 6.94 4.40 12.20
CA ASP A 24 6.99 5.69 12.89
C ASP A 24 5.61 6.11 13.45
N HIS A 25 4.54 5.89 12.67
CA HIS A 25 3.16 6.17 13.10
C HIS A 25 2.63 5.17 14.13
N ALA A 26 3.05 3.90 14.06
CA ALA A 26 2.65 2.90 15.06
C ALA A 26 3.22 3.20 16.44
N GLU A 27 4.46 3.71 16.52
CA GLU A 27 5.10 4.13 17.78
C GLU A 27 4.33 5.27 18.49
N SER A 28 3.63 6.12 17.74
CA SER A 28 2.79 7.19 18.32
C SER A 28 1.51 6.65 18.99
N GLY A 29 1.16 5.40 18.74
CA GLY A 29 -0.07 4.76 19.26
C GLY A 29 -1.37 5.23 18.60
N GLU A 30 -1.30 6.09 17.59
CA GLU A 30 -2.49 6.69 16.95
C GLU A 30 -3.01 5.91 15.75
N LEU A 31 -2.25 4.91 15.26
CA LEU A 31 -2.55 4.23 14.00
C LEU A 31 -3.75 3.27 14.10
N GLY A 32 -3.98 2.67 15.28
CA GLY A 32 -5.03 1.66 15.46
C GLY A 32 -4.72 0.32 14.78
N LEU A 33 -3.48 0.13 14.34
CA LEU A 33 -2.97 -1.08 13.70
C LEU A 33 -1.97 -1.79 14.60
N ASP A 34 -1.97 -3.13 14.54
CA ASP A 34 -0.93 -4.01 15.09
C ASP A 34 -0.11 -4.57 13.92
N LEU A 35 1.10 -4.07 13.73
CA LEU A 35 2.00 -4.52 12.66
C LEU A 35 2.58 -5.89 13.03
N THR A 36 1.87 -6.97 12.67
CA THR A 36 2.19 -8.33 13.12
C THR A 36 3.36 -8.95 12.38
N VAL A 37 3.48 -8.71 11.07
CA VAL A 37 4.52 -9.30 10.23
C VAL A 37 4.84 -8.43 9.03
N VAL A 38 6.11 -8.41 8.64
CA VAL A 38 6.56 -7.88 7.34
C VAL A 38 7.00 -9.04 6.45
N PHE A 39 6.37 -9.15 5.30
CA PHE A 39 6.70 -10.15 4.28
C PHE A 39 7.52 -9.51 3.15
N SER A 40 8.54 -10.22 2.66
CA SER A 40 9.25 -9.85 1.44
C SER A 40 9.37 -11.02 0.46
N ASN A 41 9.30 -10.71 -0.84
CA ASN A 41 9.65 -11.67 -1.90
C ASN A 41 11.14 -11.59 -2.31
N LYS A 42 11.94 -10.83 -1.55
CA LYS A 42 13.39 -10.64 -1.75
C LYS A 42 14.11 -10.65 -0.41
N PRO A 43 15.07 -11.56 -0.20
CA PRO A 43 15.79 -11.66 1.08
C PRO A 43 16.71 -10.45 1.33
N GLU A 44 17.18 -9.77 0.27
CA GLU A 44 18.00 -8.58 0.35
C GLU A 44 17.22 -7.26 0.56
N ALA A 45 15.89 -7.33 0.69
CA ALA A 45 15.07 -6.14 0.88
C ALA A 45 15.45 -5.44 2.20
N TYR A 46 15.91 -4.20 2.11
CA TYR A 46 16.31 -3.42 3.29
C TYR A 46 15.17 -3.19 4.27
N GLY A 47 13.92 -3.18 3.79
CA GLY A 47 12.75 -3.11 4.66
C GLY A 47 12.63 -4.24 5.68
N LEU A 48 13.24 -5.44 5.43
CA LEU A 48 13.31 -6.50 6.42
C LEU A 48 14.17 -6.09 7.63
N ILE A 49 15.27 -5.36 7.38
CA ILE A 49 16.13 -4.82 8.45
C ILE A 49 15.36 -3.81 9.29
N ARG A 50 14.61 -2.89 8.64
CA ARG A 50 13.76 -1.91 9.34
C ARG A 50 12.73 -2.58 10.26
N ALA A 51 12.08 -3.63 9.76
CA ALA A 51 11.10 -4.40 10.53
C ALA A 51 11.74 -5.07 11.76
N GLN A 52 12.91 -5.68 11.58
CA GLN A 52 13.67 -6.34 12.66
C GLN A 52 14.11 -5.32 13.73
N GLU A 53 14.61 -4.15 13.32
CA GLU A 53 15.01 -3.07 14.22
C GLU A 53 13.82 -2.53 15.04
N ALA A 54 12.61 -2.55 14.44
CA ALA A 54 11.35 -2.17 15.10
C ALA A 54 10.72 -3.34 15.92
N GLY A 55 11.37 -4.52 15.98
CA GLY A 55 10.84 -5.67 16.70
C GLY A 55 9.64 -6.35 16.03
N ILE A 56 9.38 -6.08 14.75
CA ILE A 56 8.29 -6.68 13.98
C ILE A 56 8.80 -8.01 13.37
N ALA A 57 7.98 -9.07 13.44
CA ALA A 57 8.32 -10.34 12.83
C ALA A 57 8.50 -10.21 11.31
N THR A 58 9.45 -10.98 10.76
CA THR A 58 9.71 -10.96 9.32
C THR A 58 9.60 -12.35 8.72
N THR A 59 9.11 -12.43 7.50
CA THR A 59 9.11 -13.66 6.68
C THR A 59 9.51 -13.33 5.26
N CYS A 60 10.17 -14.27 4.59
CA CYS A 60 10.64 -14.09 3.22
C CYS A 60 10.47 -15.39 2.44
N LEU A 61 9.95 -15.27 1.22
CA LEU A 61 9.87 -16.36 0.25
C LEU A 61 10.36 -15.84 -1.10
N GLU A 62 11.41 -16.45 -1.64
CA GLU A 62 11.93 -16.05 -2.93
C GLU A 62 11.08 -16.62 -4.07
N HIS A 63 10.51 -15.73 -4.87
CA HIS A 63 9.62 -16.13 -5.97
C HIS A 63 10.30 -17.00 -7.02
N GLY A 64 11.61 -16.94 -7.16
CA GLY A 64 12.40 -17.77 -8.08
C GLY A 64 12.44 -19.26 -7.72
N GLU A 65 12.04 -19.63 -6.52
CA GLU A 65 11.99 -21.02 -6.04
C GLU A 65 10.68 -21.74 -6.43
N PHE A 66 9.71 -21.02 -6.99
CA PHE A 66 8.37 -21.54 -7.32
C PHE A 66 8.19 -21.70 -8.81
N HIS A 67 7.39 -22.69 -9.18
CA HIS A 67 7.16 -23.05 -10.58
C HIS A 67 6.34 -21.99 -11.34
N ASP A 68 5.35 -21.42 -10.66
CA ASP A 68 4.50 -20.38 -11.21
C ASP A 68 4.03 -19.37 -10.13
N ARG A 69 3.32 -18.33 -10.58
CA ARG A 69 2.82 -17.27 -9.71
C ARG A 69 1.76 -17.75 -8.71
N GLU A 70 0.90 -18.69 -9.11
CA GLU A 70 -0.16 -19.16 -8.22
C GLU A 70 0.40 -20.04 -7.09
N GLU A 71 1.40 -20.88 -7.39
CA GLU A 71 2.09 -21.68 -6.37
C GLU A 71 2.77 -20.78 -5.35
N PHE A 72 3.49 -19.75 -5.83
CA PHE A 72 4.07 -18.73 -4.95
C PHE A 72 2.99 -18.07 -4.08
N ASP A 73 1.93 -17.55 -4.69
CA ASP A 73 0.88 -16.83 -3.97
C ASP A 73 0.15 -17.72 -2.94
N ARG A 74 -0.09 -19.02 -3.24
CA ARG A 74 -0.64 -19.98 -2.27
C ARG A 74 0.27 -20.15 -1.06
N THR A 75 1.57 -20.20 -1.29
CA THR A 75 2.56 -20.33 -0.20
C THR A 75 2.63 -19.05 0.62
N VAL A 76 2.56 -17.88 -0.01
CA VAL A 76 2.49 -16.59 0.68
C VAL A 76 1.21 -16.50 1.52
N ILE A 77 0.06 -16.88 0.98
CA ILE A 77 -1.21 -16.93 1.72
C ILE A 77 -1.06 -17.81 2.96
N ALA A 78 -0.57 -19.05 2.80
CA ALA A 78 -0.39 -19.96 3.93
C ALA A 78 0.53 -19.38 5.03
N SER A 79 1.61 -18.72 4.62
CA SER A 79 2.54 -18.05 5.55
C SER A 79 1.91 -16.86 6.26
N LEU A 80 1.12 -16.04 5.55
CA LEU A 80 0.45 -14.87 6.13
C LEU A 80 -0.72 -15.26 7.05
N ASP A 81 -1.48 -16.31 6.70
CA ASP A 81 -2.62 -16.77 7.48
C ASP A 81 -2.23 -17.27 8.89
N GLU A 82 -0.97 -17.68 9.10
CA GLU A 82 -0.45 -17.99 10.45
C GLU A 82 -0.52 -16.77 11.38
N TRP A 83 -0.42 -15.57 10.85
CA TRP A 83 -0.49 -14.29 11.58
C TRP A 83 -1.93 -13.75 11.69
N GLN A 84 -2.89 -14.34 10.96
CA GLN A 84 -4.30 -13.93 10.92
C GLN A 84 -4.49 -12.43 10.62
N PRO A 85 -3.90 -11.89 9.54
CA PRO A 85 -4.01 -10.48 9.24
C PRO A 85 -5.45 -10.10 8.86
N GLU A 86 -5.91 -9.00 9.44
CA GLU A 86 -7.19 -8.36 9.09
C GLU A 86 -7.00 -7.35 7.95
N LEU A 87 -5.77 -6.82 7.80
CA LEU A 87 -5.38 -5.89 6.76
C LEU A 87 -4.02 -6.27 6.17
N LEU A 88 -3.90 -6.19 4.85
CA LEU A 88 -2.65 -6.28 4.11
C LEU A 88 -2.31 -4.92 3.49
N ILE A 89 -1.07 -4.48 3.66
CA ILE A 89 -0.52 -3.24 3.11
C ILE A 89 0.55 -3.59 2.07
N LEU A 90 0.35 -3.19 0.81
CA LEU A 90 1.38 -3.32 -0.22
C LEU A 90 2.28 -2.08 -0.21
N ALA A 91 3.40 -2.15 0.50
CA ALA A 91 4.33 -1.03 0.65
C ALA A 91 5.53 -1.16 -0.32
N GLY A 92 5.28 -0.99 -1.60
CA GLY A 92 6.29 -1.22 -2.64
C GLY A 92 6.52 -2.70 -2.93
N PHE A 93 5.46 -3.49 -2.92
CA PHE A 93 5.49 -4.90 -3.30
C PHE A 93 5.44 -5.03 -4.83
N MET A 94 6.59 -5.34 -5.44
CA MET A 94 6.79 -5.31 -6.90
C MET A 94 6.38 -6.61 -7.58
N ARG A 95 5.20 -7.14 -7.24
CA ARG A 95 4.60 -8.31 -7.90
C ARG A 95 3.12 -8.08 -8.15
N ILE A 96 2.65 -8.53 -9.31
CA ILE A 96 1.22 -8.58 -9.61
C ILE A 96 0.65 -9.81 -8.89
N LEU A 97 -0.27 -9.58 -7.98
CA LEU A 97 -0.98 -10.64 -7.24
C LEU A 97 -1.86 -11.46 -8.19
N SER A 98 -1.99 -12.76 -7.93
CA SER A 98 -2.92 -13.61 -8.67
C SER A 98 -4.37 -13.34 -8.25
N PRO A 99 -5.37 -13.68 -9.10
CA PRO A 99 -6.77 -13.63 -8.71
C PRO A 99 -7.06 -14.44 -7.44
N LEU A 100 -6.38 -15.57 -7.26
CA LEU A 100 -6.47 -16.37 -6.04
C LEU A 100 -6.11 -15.56 -4.79
N PHE A 101 -4.99 -14.82 -4.82
CA PHE A 101 -4.53 -14.02 -3.68
C PHE A 101 -5.51 -12.87 -3.40
N VAL A 102 -5.91 -12.16 -4.44
CA VAL A 102 -6.85 -11.02 -4.32
C VAL A 102 -8.20 -11.48 -3.76
N SER A 103 -8.73 -12.61 -4.27
CA SER A 103 -10.00 -13.17 -3.78
C SER A 103 -9.92 -13.64 -2.33
N HIS A 104 -8.78 -14.23 -1.90
CA HIS A 104 -8.59 -14.69 -0.52
C HIS A 104 -8.62 -13.53 0.49
N TYR A 105 -8.06 -12.40 0.12
CA TYR A 105 -8.01 -11.19 0.95
C TYR A 105 -8.90 -10.07 0.42
N GLU A 106 -9.99 -10.38 -0.29
CA GLU A 106 -10.88 -9.37 -0.85
C GLU A 106 -11.33 -8.36 0.21
N GLY A 107 -11.22 -7.07 -0.15
CA GLY A 107 -11.57 -5.96 0.76
C GLY A 107 -10.60 -5.74 1.93
N ARG A 108 -9.51 -6.49 1.99
CA ARG A 108 -8.50 -6.41 3.06
C ARG A 108 -7.11 -6.05 2.55
N ILE A 109 -6.95 -5.63 1.30
CA ILE A 109 -5.67 -5.24 0.71
C ILE A 109 -5.72 -3.78 0.32
N LEU A 110 -4.81 -2.98 0.87
CA LEU A 110 -4.54 -1.62 0.44
C LEU A 110 -3.24 -1.56 -0.36
N ASN A 111 -3.22 -0.72 -1.39
CA ASN A 111 -2.03 -0.38 -2.15
C ASN A 111 -1.90 1.13 -2.27
N ILE A 112 -0.66 1.60 -2.43
CA ILE A 112 -0.37 2.97 -2.81
C ILE A 112 0.28 2.97 -4.18
N HIS A 113 -0.24 3.82 -5.08
CA HIS A 113 0.25 3.97 -6.44
C HIS A 113 0.72 5.40 -6.67
N PRO A 114 1.96 5.64 -7.17
CA PRO A 114 2.53 6.97 -7.31
C PRO A 114 1.98 7.70 -8.55
N ALA A 115 0.66 7.86 -8.62
CA ALA A 115 -0.05 8.69 -9.59
C ALA A 115 -1.45 9.07 -9.07
N LEU A 116 -2.05 10.07 -9.70
CA LEU A 116 -3.45 10.46 -9.45
C LEU A 116 -4.38 9.57 -10.28
N LEU A 117 -4.63 8.35 -9.80
CA LEU A 117 -5.51 7.40 -10.49
C LEU A 117 -6.90 8.03 -10.77
N PRO A 118 -7.55 7.71 -11.90
CA PRO A 118 -7.23 6.62 -12.85
C PRO A 118 -6.14 6.97 -13.88
N ALA A 119 -5.54 8.15 -13.82
CA ALA A 119 -4.46 8.51 -14.72
C ALA A 119 -3.15 7.78 -14.36
N TYR A 120 -2.36 7.46 -15.39
CA TYR A 120 -1.02 6.89 -15.25
C TYR A 120 -0.94 5.59 -14.43
N PRO A 121 -1.75 4.53 -14.71
CA PRO A 121 -1.56 3.23 -14.08
C PRO A 121 -0.22 2.61 -14.53
N GLY A 122 0.31 1.67 -13.74
CA GLY A 122 1.55 0.95 -14.03
C GLY A 122 2.81 1.74 -13.70
N LEU A 123 3.88 1.53 -14.44
CA LEU A 123 5.23 1.99 -14.11
C LEU A 123 5.58 3.36 -14.69
N ASN A 124 6.71 3.94 -14.21
CA ASN A 124 7.33 5.18 -14.70
C ASN A 124 6.41 6.41 -14.65
N THR A 125 5.55 6.50 -13.65
CA THR A 125 4.50 7.52 -13.55
C THR A 125 5.04 8.94 -13.52
N HIS A 126 6.11 9.21 -12.75
CA HIS A 126 6.72 10.52 -12.63
C HIS A 126 7.22 11.04 -13.99
N GLN A 127 7.98 10.23 -14.73
CA GLN A 127 8.46 10.63 -16.05
C GLN A 127 7.30 10.84 -17.03
N ARG A 128 6.30 9.96 -17.02
CA ARG A 128 5.13 10.07 -17.91
C ARG A 128 4.31 11.33 -17.63
N VAL A 129 4.21 11.77 -16.40
CA VAL A 129 3.55 13.01 -15.99
C VAL A 129 4.33 14.23 -16.49
N LEU A 130 5.67 14.22 -16.33
CA LEU A 130 6.53 15.28 -16.83
C LEU A 130 6.49 15.38 -18.37
N ASP A 131 6.56 14.25 -19.07
CA ASP A 131 6.48 14.18 -20.54
C ASP A 131 5.14 14.68 -21.08
N ALA A 132 4.05 14.49 -20.31
CA ALA A 132 2.72 14.98 -20.65
C ALA A 132 2.51 16.47 -20.31
N GLY A 133 3.45 17.12 -19.61
CA GLY A 133 3.33 18.51 -19.20
C GLY A 133 2.23 18.77 -18.19
N GLU A 134 1.91 17.78 -17.36
CA GLU A 134 0.92 17.92 -16.31
C GLU A 134 1.35 18.95 -15.26
N THR A 135 0.39 19.66 -14.70
CA THR A 135 0.64 20.65 -13.63
C THR A 135 0.48 20.08 -12.23
N TRP A 136 -0.10 18.90 -12.12
CA TRP A 136 -0.33 18.18 -10.86
C TRP A 136 0.11 16.74 -10.97
N HIS A 137 0.68 16.24 -9.90
CA HIS A 137 1.02 14.83 -9.71
C HIS A 137 0.70 14.42 -8.27
N GLY A 138 1.00 13.17 -7.90
CA GLY A 138 0.80 12.73 -6.52
C GLY A 138 0.72 11.22 -6.41
N SER A 139 0.00 10.76 -5.40
CA SER A 139 -0.18 9.34 -5.14
C SER A 139 -1.61 9.03 -4.74
N THR A 140 -2.04 7.78 -4.96
CA THR A 140 -3.38 7.29 -4.66
C THR A 140 -3.31 6.05 -3.79
N VAL A 141 -3.98 6.08 -2.64
CA VAL A 141 -4.31 4.88 -1.87
C VAL A 141 -5.63 4.31 -2.37
N HIS A 142 -5.65 3.00 -2.65
CA HIS A 142 -6.83 2.30 -3.15
C HIS A 142 -6.93 0.88 -2.59
N PHE A 143 -8.11 0.30 -2.60
CA PHE A 143 -8.28 -1.14 -2.41
C PHE A 143 -7.72 -1.89 -3.63
N VAL A 144 -7.15 -3.05 -3.39
CA VAL A 144 -6.66 -3.91 -4.48
C VAL A 144 -7.79 -4.81 -4.96
N THR A 145 -7.94 -4.87 -6.27
CA THR A 145 -8.84 -5.77 -7.01
C THR A 145 -8.03 -6.54 -8.05
N GLU A 146 -8.66 -7.42 -8.82
CA GLU A 146 -7.99 -8.15 -9.91
C GLU A 146 -7.49 -7.23 -11.03
N GLU A 147 -8.13 -6.08 -11.20
CA GLU A 147 -7.70 -5.06 -12.15
C GLU A 147 -6.50 -4.28 -11.61
N LEU A 148 -5.41 -4.23 -12.38
CA LEU A 148 -4.20 -3.51 -12.00
C LEU A 148 -4.49 -2.02 -11.79
N ASP A 149 -4.21 -1.51 -10.60
CA ASP A 149 -4.47 -0.12 -10.15
C ASP A 149 -5.93 0.34 -10.35
N GLY A 150 -6.87 -0.59 -10.59
CA GLY A 150 -8.26 -0.32 -10.93
C GLY A 150 -9.26 -0.36 -9.77
N GLY A 151 -8.80 -0.71 -8.57
CA GLY A 151 -9.69 -0.81 -7.40
C GLY A 151 -10.19 0.53 -6.86
N PRO A 152 -11.20 0.52 -5.96
CA PRO A 152 -11.79 1.74 -5.41
C PRO A 152 -10.75 2.64 -4.75
N ARG A 153 -10.68 3.88 -5.22
CA ARG A 153 -9.75 4.91 -4.72
C ARG A 153 -10.26 5.49 -3.40
N ILE A 154 -9.37 5.65 -2.44
CA ILE A 154 -9.71 6.05 -1.07
C ILE A 154 -9.24 7.47 -0.80
N LEU A 155 -7.94 7.71 -0.96
CA LEU A 155 -7.29 8.96 -0.61
C LEU A 155 -6.22 9.30 -1.65
N GLN A 156 -6.19 10.54 -2.11
CA GLN A 156 -5.16 11.07 -2.99
C GLN A 156 -4.42 12.22 -2.33
N GLY A 157 -3.10 12.18 -2.43
CA GLY A 157 -2.25 13.32 -2.10
C GLY A 157 -1.73 13.95 -3.39
N LYS A 158 -1.89 15.28 -3.53
CA LYS A 158 -1.52 16.05 -4.72
C LYS A 158 -0.39 17.00 -4.43
N VAL A 159 0.57 17.08 -5.36
CA VAL A 159 1.64 18.10 -5.40
C VAL A 159 1.59 18.83 -6.74
N ALA A 160 1.90 20.11 -6.75
CA ALA A 160 2.13 20.82 -7.99
C ALA A 160 3.44 20.30 -8.64
N VAL A 161 3.48 20.17 -9.96
CA VAL A 161 4.72 19.87 -10.69
C VAL A 161 5.48 21.18 -10.91
N ASP A 162 6.73 21.24 -10.44
CA ASP A 162 7.55 22.44 -10.58
C ASP A 162 8.17 22.53 -11.99
N PRO A 163 8.27 23.74 -12.58
CA PRO A 163 8.87 23.91 -13.89
C PRO A 163 10.34 23.45 -13.92
N GLY A 164 10.66 22.48 -14.77
CA GLY A 164 12.01 21.96 -14.94
C GLY A 164 12.43 20.89 -13.92
N GLU A 165 11.50 20.47 -13.07
CA GLU A 165 11.71 19.37 -12.11
C GLU A 165 12.04 18.06 -12.84
N THR A 166 12.97 17.29 -12.30
CA THR A 166 13.32 15.95 -12.79
C THR A 166 12.37 14.89 -12.22
N ALA A 167 12.32 13.72 -12.86
CA ALA A 167 11.53 12.60 -12.37
C ALA A 167 11.94 12.14 -10.95
N ASP A 168 13.23 12.22 -10.63
CA ASP A 168 13.74 11.83 -9.31
C ASP A 168 13.34 12.85 -8.22
N GLU A 169 13.38 14.15 -8.52
CA GLU A 169 12.92 15.20 -7.60
C GLU A 169 11.41 15.08 -7.34
N LEU A 170 10.62 14.92 -8.40
CA LEU A 170 9.19 14.72 -8.30
C LEU A 170 8.85 13.43 -7.51
N CYS A 171 9.60 12.34 -7.77
CA CYS A 171 9.48 11.09 -7.03
C CYS A 171 9.70 11.29 -5.52
N ALA A 172 10.75 12.00 -5.14
CA ALA A 172 11.06 12.25 -3.73
C ALA A 172 9.95 13.06 -3.04
N ARG A 173 9.36 14.05 -3.72
CA ARG A 173 8.24 14.84 -3.20
C ARG A 173 6.97 13.99 -3.05
N VAL A 174 6.63 13.21 -4.07
CA VAL A 174 5.48 12.29 -4.03
C VAL A 174 5.64 11.26 -2.92
N GLN A 175 6.85 10.71 -2.73
CA GLN A 175 7.14 9.79 -1.65
C GLN A 175 6.90 10.42 -0.25
N GLY A 176 7.25 11.71 -0.08
CA GLY A 176 6.92 12.45 1.15
C GLY A 176 5.42 12.56 1.40
N VAL A 177 4.62 12.65 0.33
CA VAL A 177 3.15 12.63 0.41
C VAL A 177 2.64 11.23 0.76
N GLU A 178 3.20 10.19 0.14
CA GLU A 178 2.85 8.79 0.44
C GLU A 178 2.99 8.46 1.92
N HIS A 179 4.08 8.93 2.53
CA HIS A 179 4.35 8.71 3.95
C HIS A 179 3.31 9.33 4.90
N GLN A 180 2.48 10.23 4.40
CA GLN A 180 1.39 10.84 5.16
C GLN A 180 0.03 10.20 4.85
N ILE A 181 -0.31 10.09 3.56
CA ILE A 181 -1.64 9.62 3.16
C ILE A 181 -1.83 8.13 3.35
N TYR A 182 -0.77 7.33 3.25
CA TYR A 182 -0.92 5.88 3.35
C TYR A 182 -1.21 5.41 4.79
N PRO A 183 -0.45 5.85 5.82
CA PRO A 183 -0.82 5.58 7.20
C PRO A 183 -2.20 6.12 7.57
N GLU A 184 -2.61 7.30 7.06
CA GLU A 184 -3.92 7.88 7.34
C GLU A 184 -5.07 7.02 6.79
N ALA A 185 -4.97 6.55 5.53
CA ALA A 185 -5.99 5.67 4.95
C ALA A 185 -6.06 4.32 5.68
N ALA A 186 -4.91 3.75 6.06
CA ALA A 186 -4.85 2.51 6.82
C ALA A 186 -5.41 2.69 8.25
N LYS A 187 -5.20 3.85 8.87
CA LYS A 187 -5.81 4.23 10.15
C LYS A 187 -7.33 4.25 10.06
N TRP A 188 -7.91 4.80 8.99
CA TRP A 188 -9.37 4.76 8.79
C TRP A 188 -9.89 3.32 8.75
N TYR A 189 -9.16 2.43 8.09
CA TYR A 189 -9.50 0.99 8.06
C TYR A 189 -9.42 0.37 9.46
N GLY A 190 -8.31 0.55 10.16
CA GLY A 190 -8.10 0.03 11.51
C GLY A 190 -9.12 0.55 12.53
N GLN A 191 -9.65 1.75 12.33
CA GLN A 191 -10.71 2.34 13.14
C GLN A 191 -12.13 1.85 12.76
N GLY A 192 -12.28 1.03 11.71
CA GLY A 192 -13.57 0.60 11.18
C GLY A 192 -14.35 1.72 10.50
N ARG A 193 -13.69 2.78 10.08
CA ARG A 193 -14.28 3.91 9.35
C ARG A 193 -14.28 3.66 7.84
N LEU A 194 -13.25 2.97 7.35
CA LEU A 194 -13.09 2.60 5.94
C LEU A 194 -13.42 1.12 5.77
N GLU A 195 -14.32 0.82 4.86
CA GLU A 195 -14.78 -0.52 4.54
C GLU A 195 -14.83 -0.74 3.03
N PHE A 196 -14.68 -2.01 2.61
CA PHE A 196 -14.93 -2.43 1.23
C PHE A 196 -16.25 -3.18 1.16
N VAL A 197 -17.23 -2.63 0.44
CA VAL A 197 -18.56 -3.23 0.33
C VAL A 197 -18.99 -3.31 -1.12
N SER A 198 -19.21 -4.53 -1.62
CA SER A 198 -19.68 -4.77 -2.99
C SER A 198 -18.89 -4.00 -4.06
N GLY A 199 -17.56 -4.05 -3.97
CA GLY A 199 -16.67 -3.40 -4.93
C GLY A 199 -16.50 -1.89 -4.75
N ASN A 200 -16.91 -1.31 -3.62
CA ASN A 200 -16.84 0.12 -3.36
C ASN A 200 -16.11 0.41 -2.05
N ALA A 201 -15.42 1.54 -2.00
CA ALA A 201 -14.89 2.09 -0.75
C ALA A 201 -15.99 2.87 -0.03
N ILE A 202 -16.21 2.55 1.24
CA ILE A 202 -17.16 3.23 2.12
C ILE A 202 -16.34 3.89 3.24
N LEU A 203 -16.49 5.20 3.40
CA LEU A 203 -15.85 5.94 4.49
C LEU A 203 -16.93 6.57 5.38
N ASP A 204 -16.88 6.29 6.68
CA ASP A 204 -17.85 6.77 7.67
C ASP A 204 -19.31 6.46 7.28
N GLY A 205 -19.54 5.29 6.68
CA GLY A 205 -20.85 4.83 6.23
C GLY A 205 -21.33 5.42 4.90
N ALA A 206 -20.55 6.28 4.25
CA ALA A 206 -20.85 6.85 2.95
C ALA A 206 -19.96 6.30 1.84
N ARG A 207 -20.54 5.96 0.68
CA ARG A 207 -19.77 5.55 -0.48
C ARG A 207 -18.91 6.70 -0.99
N LEU A 208 -17.62 6.41 -1.22
CA LEU A 208 -16.70 7.34 -1.89
C LEU A 208 -16.93 7.25 -3.40
N GLU A 209 -17.65 8.21 -3.97
CA GLU A 209 -17.77 8.35 -5.43
C GLU A 209 -16.45 8.85 -6.04
N GLU A 210 -15.74 9.71 -5.33
CA GLU A 210 -14.40 10.19 -5.62
C GLU A 210 -13.52 10.04 -4.37
N PRO A 211 -12.19 9.87 -4.52
CA PRO A 211 -11.29 9.79 -3.37
C PRO A 211 -11.28 11.10 -2.58
N VAL A 212 -11.00 11.00 -1.29
CA VAL A 212 -10.63 12.19 -0.50
C VAL A 212 -9.33 12.78 -1.07
N VAL A 213 -9.20 14.10 -1.13
CA VAL A 213 -8.02 14.75 -1.71
C VAL A 213 -7.36 15.66 -0.69
N SER A 214 -6.04 15.48 -0.50
CA SER A 214 -5.17 16.37 0.26
C SER A 214 -4.16 17.04 -0.68
N ILE A 215 -3.86 18.31 -0.48
CA ILE A 215 -2.90 19.08 -1.28
C ILE A 215 -1.71 19.41 -0.39
N PHE A 216 -0.49 19.21 -0.91
CA PHE A 216 0.79 19.36 -0.22
C PHE A 216 1.68 20.39 -0.89
#